data_66ca89c85cd59cc91a56934aa483027d
#
_entry.id   66ca89c85cd59cc91a56934aa483027d
#
_cell.length_a   1.000
_cell.length_b   1.000
_cell.length_c   1.000
_cell.angle_alpha   90.00
_cell.angle_beta   90.00
_cell.angle_gamma   90.00
#
_symmetry.space_group_name_H-M   'P 1'
#
loop_
_entity.id
_entity.type
_entity.pdbx_description
1 polymer ?
#
loop_
_entity_poly.entity_id
_entity_poly.type
_entity_poly.pdbx_seq_one_letter_code
_entity_poly.pdbx_strand_id
1 'polypeptide(L)'
;STWDFSKEEAIDELTYAIAYINFYAKKDKKTALPIYYLLSQSNGKYKNEPRVYATIGGYYLEEAGKLGDEIAKMIEKQKTLATDDEKVKYDGDIKAKVGLFNGYTERAIDAFARAHKVAPRATAAEKTYKDTLFKQVQELYKRRFDKEANLNEYVAATLAKPFPNPMSEVTPINDPDPAVTTNTTGVGAANGSGTGAANGNGVGA
;
A
#
# COMPACT_ATOMS: atom_id res chain seq x y z
N SER A 1 -3.75 -0.41 -49.23
CA SER A 1 -3.92 -1.04 -47.92
C SER A 1 -4.50 -0.01 -46.98
N THR A 2 -5.73 -0.17 -46.61
CA THR A 2 -6.38 0.59 -45.56
C THR A 2 -5.74 0.15 -44.26
N TRP A 3 -5.13 1.08 -43.53
CA TRP A 3 -4.69 0.86 -42.19
C TRP A 3 -5.94 0.70 -41.31
N ASP A 4 -6.09 -0.45 -40.68
CA ASP A 4 -7.26 -0.76 -39.84
C ASP A 4 -7.22 -0.08 -38.43
N PHE A 5 -6.26 0.83 -38.22
CA PHE A 5 -6.11 1.54 -36.96
C PHE A 5 -6.71 2.94 -37.05
N SER A 6 -7.52 3.30 -36.05
CA SER A 6 -7.87 4.68 -35.83
C SER A 6 -6.62 5.48 -35.41
N LYS A 7 -6.68 6.81 -35.58
CA LYS A 7 -5.59 7.69 -35.15
C LYS A 7 -5.35 7.57 -33.63
N GLU A 8 -6.41 7.42 -32.87
CA GLU A 8 -6.39 7.28 -31.42
C GLU A 8 -5.70 5.99 -30.98
N GLU A 9 -6.01 4.86 -31.65
CA GLU A 9 -5.33 3.58 -31.39
C GLU A 9 -3.84 3.64 -31.73
N ALA A 10 -3.48 4.30 -32.84
CA ALA A 10 -2.07 4.48 -33.20
C ALA A 10 -1.31 5.31 -32.15
N ILE A 11 -1.93 6.37 -31.63
CA ILE A 11 -1.35 7.20 -30.56
C ILE A 11 -1.17 6.35 -29.29
N ASP A 12 -2.15 5.59 -28.88
CA ASP A 12 -2.07 4.70 -27.71
C ASP A 12 -0.93 3.67 -27.84
N GLU A 13 -0.81 3.02 -29.02
CA GLU A 13 0.27 2.07 -29.29
C GLU A 13 1.65 2.70 -29.19
N LEU A 14 1.84 3.85 -29.85
CA LEU A 14 3.11 4.57 -29.82
C LEU A 14 3.44 5.06 -28.40
N THR A 15 2.46 5.55 -27.67
CA THR A 15 2.63 5.99 -26.29
C THR A 15 3.07 4.85 -25.38
N TYR A 16 2.43 3.67 -25.52
CA TYR A 16 2.84 2.48 -24.78
C TYR A 16 4.25 2.02 -25.17
N ALA A 17 4.57 1.99 -26.46
CA ALA A 17 5.90 1.61 -26.95
C ALA A 17 6.99 2.54 -26.40
N ILE A 18 6.73 3.85 -26.37
CA ILE A 18 7.65 4.84 -25.80
C ILE A 18 7.85 4.59 -24.29
N ALA A 19 6.78 4.34 -23.54
CA ALA A 19 6.87 4.01 -22.11
C ALA A 19 7.69 2.73 -21.91
N TYR A 20 7.41 1.69 -22.68
CA TYR A 20 8.11 0.40 -22.60
C TYR A 20 9.62 0.54 -22.88
N ILE A 21 9.99 1.21 -23.96
CA ILE A 21 11.40 1.42 -24.34
C ILE A 21 12.13 2.20 -23.24
N ASN A 22 11.54 3.29 -22.73
CA ASN A 22 12.17 4.08 -21.67
C ASN A 22 12.32 3.24 -20.39
N PHE A 23 11.31 2.48 -19.99
CA PHE A 23 11.37 1.69 -18.77
C PHE A 23 12.35 0.53 -18.86
N TYR A 24 12.22 -0.32 -19.88
CA TYR A 24 12.95 -1.59 -19.95
C TYR A 24 14.27 -1.51 -20.68
N ALA A 25 14.37 -0.77 -21.79
CA ALA A 25 15.59 -0.68 -22.58
C ALA A 25 16.53 0.42 -22.06
N LYS A 26 16.02 1.63 -21.89
CA LYS A 26 16.83 2.78 -21.45
C LYS A 26 17.00 2.86 -19.92
N LYS A 27 16.18 2.13 -19.15
CA LYS A 27 16.12 2.21 -17.67
C LYS A 27 15.77 3.61 -17.14
N ASP A 28 15.19 4.45 -17.98
CA ASP A 28 14.73 5.79 -17.65
C ASP A 28 13.30 5.74 -17.09
N LYS A 29 13.20 5.35 -15.82
CA LYS A 29 11.92 5.26 -15.11
C LYS A 29 11.26 6.62 -14.93
N LYS A 30 12.05 7.68 -14.78
CA LYS A 30 11.53 9.04 -14.60
C LYS A 30 10.71 9.50 -15.81
N THR A 31 11.16 9.17 -17.01
CA THR A 31 10.40 9.45 -18.25
C THR A 31 9.27 8.45 -18.46
N ALA A 32 9.46 7.17 -18.13
CA ALA A 32 8.49 6.11 -18.42
C ALA A 32 7.24 6.15 -17.52
N LEU A 33 7.41 6.38 -16.20
CA LEU A 33 6.32 6.28 -15.22
C LEU A 33 5.18 7.27 -15.46
N PRO A 34 5.42 8.56 -15.80
CA PRO A 34 4.33 9.48 -16.15
C PRO A 34 3.52 8.98 -17.35
N ILE A 35 4.18 8.35 -18.33
CA ILE A 35 3.52 7.83 -19.53
C ILE A 35 2.66 6.61 -19.18
N TYR A 36 3.17 5.66 -18.40
CA TYR A 36 2.36 4.56 -17.89
C TYR A 36 1.17 5.03 -17.06
N TYR A 37 1.36 6.06 -16.24
CA TYR A 37 0.27 6.65 -15.48
C TYR A 37 -0.79 7.27 -16.39
N LEU A 38 -0.37 8.05 -17.39
CA LEU A 38 -1.28 8.62 -18.40
C LEU A 38 -2.10 7.52 -19.08
N LEU A 39 -1.48 6.43 -19.51
CA LEU A 39 -2.15 5.28 -20.12
C LEU A 39 -3.19 4.66 -19.18
N SER A 40 -2.88 4.57 -17.89
CA SER A 40 -3.82 4.05 -16.88
C SER A 40 -5.05 4.94 -16.67
N GLN A 41 -4.96 6.23 -17.00
CA GLN A 41 -6.03 7.23 -16.87
C GLN A 41 -6.77 7.48 -18.19
N SER A 42 -6.23 7.05 -19.33
CA SER A 42 -6.81 7.26 -20.65
C SER A 42 -8.15 6.50 -20.80
N ASN A 43 -8.92 6.88 -21.83
CA ASN A 43 -10.11 6.11 -22.22
C ASN A 43 -9.80 5.03 -23.25
N GLY A 44 -8.52 4.87 -23.63
CA GLY A 44 -8.04 3.88 -24.57
C GLY A 44 -7.92 2.47 -23.99
N LYS A 45 -7.48 1.53 -24.84
CA LYS A 45 -7.36 0.11 -24.47
C LYS A 45 -6.39 -0.13 -23.30
N TYR A 46 -5.37 0.71 -23.16
CA TYR A 46 -4.33 0.55 -22.15
C TYR A 46 -4.79 0.81 -20.72
N LYS A 47 -5.94 1.46 -20.53
CA LYS A 47 -6.61 1.52 -19.23
C LYS A 47 -6.94 0.12 -18.67
N ASN A 48 -7.19 -0.83 -19.57
CA ASN A 48 -7.52 -2.20 -19.22
C ASN A 48 -6.32 -3.17 -19.49
N GLU A 49 -5.13 -2.64 -19.76
CA GLU A 49 -3.92 -3.45 -19.95
C GLU A 49 -3.24 -3.68 -18.59
N PRO A 50 -3.24 -4.92 -18.07
CA PRO A 50 -2.70 -5.21 -16.74
C PRO A 50 -1.20 -4.90 -16.61
N ARG A 51 -0.43 -4.98 -17.71
CA ARG A 51 1.01 -4.68 -17.70
C ARG A 51 1.31 -3.22 -17.39
N VAL A 52 0.40 -2.30 -17.69
CA VAL A 52 0.52 -0.88 -17.34
C VAL A 52 0.61 -0.72 -15.81
N TYR A 53 -0.30 -1.32 -15.10
CA TYR A 53 -0.33 -1.27 -13.63
C TYR A 53 0.78 -2.12 -13.01
N ALA A 54 1.02 -3.32 -13.55
CA ALA A 54 2.06 -4.21 -13.04
C ALA A 54 3.47 -3.60 -13.17
N THR A 55 3.74 -2.83 -14.22
CA THR A 55 5.02 -2.10 -14.38
C THR A 55 5.19 -1.04 -13.30
N ILE A 56 4.14 -0.26 -13.00
CA ILE A 56 4.15 0.73 -11.92
C ILE A 56 4.30 0.01 -10.56
N GLY A 57 3.61 -1.12 -10.36
CA GLY A 57 3.75 -1.95 -9.14
C GLY A 57 5.17 -2.47 -8.95
N GLY A 58 5.80 -2.95 -10.02
CA GLY A 58 7.19 -3.38 -10.02
C GLY A 58 8.17 -2.28 -9.64
N TYR A 59 7.93 -1.06 -10.11
CA TYR A 59 8.71 0.11 -9.70
C TYR A 59 8.60 0.37 -8.18
N TYR A 60 7.40 0.40 -7.63
CA TYR A 60 7.22 0.60 -6.20
C TYR A 60 7.85 -0.51 -5.36
N LEU A 61 7.76 -1.76 -5.83
CA LEU A 61 8.39 -2.90 -5.17
C LEU A 61 9.91 -2.79 -5.16
N GLU A 62 10.51 -2.31 -6.25
CA GLU A 62 11.96 -2.08 -6.31
C GLU A 62 12.40 -0.97 -5.34
N GLU A 63 11.67 0.14 -5.25
CA GLU A 63 11.98 1.21 -4.30
C GLU A 63 11.80 0.74 -2.85
N ALA A 64 10.75 -0.03 -2.55
CA ALA A 64 10.59 -0.68 -1.26
C ALA A 64 11.78 -1.62 -0.95
N GLY A 65 12.24 -2.39 -1.93
CA GLY A 65 13.41 -3.27 -1.77
C GLY A 65 14.67 -2.49 -1.37
N LYS A 66 14.97 -1.38 -2.04
CA LYS A 66 16.11 -0.51 -1.70
C LYS A 66 16.02 0.02 -0.25
N LEU A 67 14.82 0.46 0.15
CA LEU A 67 14.59 0.91 1.53
C LEU A 67 14.77 -0.24 2.54
N GLY A 68 14.31 -1.44 2.21
CA GLY A 68 14.53 -2.63 3.04
C GLY A 68 16.01 -2.92 3.28
N ASP A 69 16.82 -2.85 2.23
CA ASP A 69 18.27 -3.03 2.31
C ASP A 69 18.94 -1.94 3.15
N GLU A 70 18.47 -0.69 3.02
CA GLU A 70 18.96 0.43 3.83
C GLU A 70 18.60 0.24 5.31
N ILE A 71 17.34 -0.14 5.61
CA ILE A 71 16.87 -0.41 6.97
C ILE A 71 17.70 -1.51 7.61
N ALA A 72 17.97 -2.61 6.89
CA ALA A 72 18.81 -3.70 7.40
C ALA A 72 20.22 -3.20 7.80
N LYS A 73 20.84 -2.38 6.94
CA LYS A 73 22.16 -1.78 7.25
C LYS A 73 22.09 -0.83 8.45
N MET A 74 21.00 -0.08 8.59
CA MET A 74 20.81 0.82 9.72
C MET A 74 20.65 0.05 11.03
N ILE A 75 19.91 -1.05 11.05
CA ILE A 75 19.75 -1.91 12.23
C ILE A 75 21.10 -2.48 12.67
N GLU A 76 21.93 -2.96 11.73
CA GLU A 76 23.27 -3.44 12.08
C GLU A 76 24.18 -2.33 12.63
N LYS A 77 24.11 -1.15 12.04
CA LYS A 77 24.87 0.00 12.54
C LYS A 77 24.41 0.43 13.93
N GLN A 78 23.12 0.41 14.22
CA GLN A 78 22.58 0.76 15.54
C GLN A 78 23.19 -0.09 16.68
N LYS A 79 23.45 -1.38 16.43
CA LYS A 79 24.09 -2.28 17.40
C LYS A 79 25.51 -1.84 17.81
N THR A 80 26.17 -1.05 16.98
CA THR A 80 27.55 -0.59 17.21
C THR A 80 27.64 0.80 17.86
N LEU A 81 26.51 1.47 18.09
CA LEU A 81 26.47 2.79 18.74
C LEU A 81 26.82 2.67 20.23
N ALA A 82 27.60 3.64 20.72
CA ALA A 82 28.19 3.59 22.04
C ALA A 82 27.20 3.95 23.15
N THR A 83 26.28 4.89 22.91
CA THR A 83 25.38 5.42 23.93
C THR A 83 23.92 5.10 23.64
N ASP A 84 23.10 5.04 24.68
CA ASP A 84 21.66 4.80 24.53
C ASP A 84 20.94 5.99 23.87
N ASP A 85 21.40 7.21 24.12
CA ASP A 85 20.86 8.40 23.46
C ASP A 85 21.08 8.37 21.94
N GLU A 86 22.27 7.95 21.49
CA GLU A 86 22.54 7.75 20.05
C GLU A 86 21.63 6.67 19.48
N LYS A 87 21.43 5.56 20.17
CA LYS A 87 20.54 4.48 19.74
C LYS A 87 19.10 4.94 19.60
N VAL A 88 18.59 5.71 20.58
CA VAL A 88 17.22 6.26 20.57
C VAL A 88 17.01 7.21 19.38
N LYS A 89 17.96 8.12 19.13
CA LYS A 89 17.90 9.01 17.97
C LYS A 89 17.90 8.21 16.66
N TYR A 90 18.79 7.23 16.56
CA TYR A 90 18.95 6.40 15.37
C TYR A 90 17.72 5.51 15.12
N ASP A 91 17.02 5.08 16.18
CA ASP A 91 15.73 4.36 16.10
C ASP A 91 14.66 5.23 15.44
N GLY A 92 14.63 6.53 15.71
CA GLY A 92 13.75 7.48 15.02
C GLY A 92 13.98 7.52 13.51
N ASP A 93 15.26 7.52 13.08
CA ASP A 93 15.62 7.50 11.66
C ASP A 93 15.21 6.17 10.99
N ILE A 94 15.39 5.04 11.70
CA ILE A 94 14.92 3.73 11.22
C ILE A 94 13.40 3.72 11.08
N LYS A 95 12.65 4.19 12.07
CA LYS A 95 11.17 4.27 12.04
C LYS A 95 10.68 5.11 10.86
N ALA A 96 11.32 6.24 10.59
CA ALA A 96 10.98 7.08 9.43
C ALA A 96 11.16 6.32 8.10
N LYS A 97 12.26 5.57 7.95
CA LYS A 97 12.48 4.74 6.75
C LYS A 97 11.50 3.57 6.66
N VAL A 98 11.15 2.93 7.77
CA VAL A 98 10.12 1.89 7.81
C VAL A 98 8.77 2.45 7.37
N GLY A 99 8.40 3.64 7.83
CA GLY A 99 7.19 4.32 7.37
C GLY A 99 7.18 4.51 5.86
N LEU A 100 8.29 4.94 5.27
CA LEU A 100 8.41 5.11 3.82
C LEU A 100 8.37 3.77 3.06
N PHE A 101 9.06 2.74 3.57
CA PHE A 101 8.97 1.36 3.06
C PHE A 101 7.52 0.86 3.02
N ASN A 102 6.77 1.09 4.09
CA ASN A 102 5.36 0.76 4.17
C ASN A 102 4.54 1.48 3.09
N GLY A 103 4.77 2.79 2.91
CA GLY A 103 4.10 3.58 1.89
C GLY A 103 4.35 3.05 0.47
N TYR A 104 5.59 2.72 0.12
CA TYR A 104 5.92 2.10 -1.17
C TYR A 104 5.30 0.72 -1.33
N THR A 105 5.30 -0.09 -0.28
CA THR A 105 4.69 -1.43 -0.28
C THR A 105 3.18 -1.34 -0.54
N GLU A 106 2.47 -0.42 0.13
CA GLU A 106 1.02 -0.25 -0.08
C GLU A 106 0.69 0.27 -1.48
N ARG A 107 1.52 1.17 -2.05
CA ARG A 107 1.38 1.57 -3.47
C ARG A 107 1.64 0.41 -4.44
N ALA A 108 2.57 -0.50 -4.11
CA ALA A 108 2.78 -1.70 -4.91
C ALA A 108 1.56 -2.62 -4.86
N ILE A 109 0.98 -2.85 -3.66
CA ILE A 109 -0.26 -3.63 -3.50
C ILE A 109 -1.39 -3.03 -4.34
N ASP A 110 -1.61 -1.70 -4.29
CA ASP A 110 -2.63 -1.02 -5.09
C ASP A 110 -2.42 -1.27 -6.59
N ALA A 111 -1.21 -1.06 -7.09
CA ALA A 111 -0.90 -1.24 -8.50
C ALA A 111 -1.12 -2.70 -8.97
N PHE A 112 -0.65 -3.69 -8.22
CA PHE A 112 -0.86 -5.10 -8.57
C PHE A 112 -2.32 -5.52 -8.41
N ALA A 113 -3.07 -4.97 -7.45
CA ALA A 113 -4.52 -5.21 -7.32
C ALA A 113 -5.29 -4.68 -8.54
N ARG A 114 -4.93 -3.49 -9.06
CA ARG A 114 -5.51 -2.97 -10.31
C ARG A 114 -5.11 -3.82 -11.50
N ALA A 115 -3.85 -4.23 -11.62
CA ALA A 115 -3.41 -5.16 -12.65
C ALA A 115 -4.23 -6.45 -12.63
N HIS A 116 -4.42 -7.05 -11.45
CA HIS A 116 -5.25 -8.23 -11.25
C HIS A 116 -6.72 -7.97 -11.65
N LYS A 117 -7.29 -6.84 -11.24
CA LYS A 117 -8.69 -6.48 -11.55
C LYS A 117 -8.95 -6.47 -13.04
N VAL A 118 -8.07 -5.83 -13.83
CA VAL A 118 -8.25 -5.68 -15.29
C VAL A 118 -7.72 -6.87 -16.09
N ALA A 119 -6.94 -7.78 -15.51
CA ALA A 119 -6.38 -8.92 -16.20
C ALA A 119 -7.47 -9.87 -16.74
N PRO A 120 -7.42 -10.25 -18.03
CA PRO A 120 -8.38 -11.17 -18.63
C PRO A 120 -8.21 -12.61 -18.10
N ARG A 121 -9.17 -13.49 -18.43
CA ARG A 121 -9.20 -14.90 -18.02
C ARG A 121 -9.65 -15.83 -19.16
N ALA A 122 -9.65 -15.39 -20.41
CA ALA A 122 -10.19 -16.15 -21.52
C ALA A 122 -9.32 -17.36 -21.88
N THR A 123 -8.01 -17.23 -21.78
CA THR A 123 -7.04 -18.30 -22.08
C THR A 123 -6.36 -18.84 -20.83
N ALA A 124 -5.75 -20.01 -20.93
CA ALA A 124 -4.97 -20.59 -19.83
C ALA A 124 -3.78 -19.68 -19.42
N ALA A 125 -3.12 -19.06 -20.38
CA ALA A 125 -2.02 -18.13 -20.11
C ALA A 125 -2.50 -16.88 -19.37
N GLU A 126 -3.61 -16.29 -19.77
CA GLU A 126 -4.21 -15.13 -19.09
C GLU A 126 -4.64 -15.48 -17.67
N LYS A 127 -5.26 -16.65 -17.48
CA LYS A 127 -5.63 -17.13 -16.15
C LYS A 127 -4.39 -17.26 -15.25
N THR A 128 -3.33 -17.91 -15.73
CA THR A 128 -2.07 -18.06 -15.00
C THR A 128 -1.46 -16.70 -14.65
N TYR A 129 -1.46 -15.76 -15.59
CA TYR A 129 -0.95 -14.41 -15.34
C TYR A 129 -1.78 -13.67 -14.28
N LYS A 130 -3.10 -13.74 -14.39
CA LYS A 130 -4.02 -13.15 -13.39
C LYS A 130 -3.81 -13.74 -12.00
N ASP A 131 -3.69 -15.07 -11.90
CA ASP A 131 -3.44 -15.76 -10.63
C ASP A 131 -2.07 -15.35 -10.05
N THR A 132 -1.05 -15.17 -10.90
CA THR A 132 0.27 -14.67 -10.49
C THR A 132 0.18 -13.25 -9.90
N LEU A 133 -0.58 -12.36 -10.53
CA LEU A 133 -0.81 -11.01 -10.01
C LEU A 133 -1.49 -11.02 -8.64
N PHE A 134 -2.48 -11.90 -8.46
CA PHE A 134 -3.15 -12.01 -7.17
C PHE A 134 -2.23 -12.57 -6.09
N LYS A 135 -1.43 -13.59 -6.42
CA LYS A 135 -0.41 -14.13 -5.52
C LYS A 135 0.57 -13.05 -5.07
N GLN A 136 1.00 -12.17 -5.99
CA GLN A 136 1.86 -11.02 -5.66
C GLN A 136 1.18 -10.09 -4.65
N VAL A 137 -0.11 -9.79 -4.82
CA VAL A 137 -0.91 -9.00 -3.86
C VAL A 137 -0.94 -9.67 -2.49
N GLN A 138 -1.20 -10.98 -2.44
CA GLN A 138 -1.25 -11.75 -1.19
C GLN A 138 0.09 -11.71 -0.44
N GLU A 139 1.19 -11.95 -1.15
CA GLU A 139 2.54 -11.94 -0.57
C GLU A 139 2.93 -10.57 -0.02
N LEU A 140 2.64 -9.50 -0.77
CA LEU A 140 2.91 -8.13 -0.33
C LEU A 140 2.03 -7.73 0.86
N TYR A 141 0.76 -8.08 0.84
CA TYR A 141 -0.16 -7.83 1.95
C TYR A 141 0.29 -8.55 3.23
N LYS A 142 0.64 -9.83 3.11
CA LYS A 142 1.17 -10.61 4.24
C LYS A 142 2.45 -9.98 4.80
N ARG A 143 3.37 -9.57 3.93
CA ARG A 143 4.63 -8.90 4.35
C ARG A 143 4.35 -7.58 5.06
N ARG A 144 3.35 -6.81 4.60
CA ARG A 144 3.03 -5.49 5.13
C ARG A 144 2.30 -5.55 6.46
N PHE A 145 1.39 -6.49 6.64
CA PHE A 145 0.47 -6.53 7.78
C PHE A 145 0.64 -7.74 8.70
N ASP A 146 1.57 -8.63 8.37
CA ASP A 146 1.82 -9.91 9.09
C ASP A 146 0.53 -10.75 9.29
N LYS A 147 -0.40 -10.65 8.35
CA LYS A 147 -1.67 -11.37 8.35
C LYS A 147 -2.19 -11.62 6.94
N GLU A 148 -3.08 -12.59 6.82
CA GLU A 148 -3.79 -12.91 5.57
C GLU A 148 -5.27 -12.52 5.63
N ALA A 149 -5.79 -12.31 6.82
CA ALA A 149 -7.20 -11.94 7.04
C ALA A 149 -7.50 -10.54 6.50
N ASN A 150 -8.73 -10.34 6.01
CA ASN A 150 -9.24 -9.06 5.50
C ASN A 150 -8.56 -8.54 4.21
N LEU A 151 -7.84 -9.41 3.48
CA LEU A 151 -7.20 -9.02 2.22
C LEU A 151 -8.22 -8.50 1.21
N ASN A 152 -9.36 -9.18 1.05
CA ASN A 152 -10.37 -8.80 0.04
C ASN A 152 -10.98 -7.43 0.36
N GLU A 153 -11.28 -7.17 1.63
CA GLU A 153 -11.80 -5.88 2.10
C GLU A 153 -10.77 -4.76 1.89
N TYR A 154 -9.50 -5.03 2.18
CA TYR A 154 -8.41 -4.10 1.94
C TYR A 154 -8.26 -3.77 0.45
N VAL A 155 -8.26 -4.80 -0.40
CA VAL A 155 -8.19 -4.62 -1.86
C VAL A 155 -9.38 -3.84 -2.37
N ALA A 156 -10.61 -4.15 -1.92
CA ALA A 156 -11.81 -3.44 -2.32
C ALA A 156 -11.74 -1.95 -1.92
N ALA A 157 -11.34 -1.66 -0.68
CA ALA A 157 -11.16 -0.29 -0.18
C ALA A 157 -10.07 0.48 -0.94
N THR A 158 -8.98 -0.20 -1.32
CA THR A 158 -7.89 0.38 -2.10
C THR A 158 -8.35 0.71 -3.52
N LEU A 159 -9.04 -0.21 -4.19
CA LEU A 159 -9.55 -0.02 -5.55
C LEU A 159 -10.66 1.04 -5.66
N ALA A 160 -11.32 1.39 -4.56
CA ALA A 160 -12.29 2.47 -4.50
C ALA A 160 -11.64 3.87 -4.52
N LYS A 161 -10.36 3.96 -4.21
CA LYS A 161 -9.59 5.22 -4.25
C LYS A 161 -9.03 5.49 -5.65
N PRO A 162 -8.74 6.74 -6.01
CA PRO A 162 -8.00 7.05 -7.23
C PRO A 162 -6.63 6.35 -7.24
N PHE A 163 -6.18 5.94 -8.43
CA PHE A 163 -4.84 5.37 -8.57
C PHE A 163 -3.79 6.46 -8.31
N PRO A 164 -2.84 6.25 -7.40
CA PRO A 164 -1.83 7.24 -7.10
C PRO A 164 -0.90 7.51 -8.28
N ASN A 165 -0.59 8.79 -8.51
CA ASN A 165 0.42 9.16 -9.50
C ASN A 165 1.80 8.67 -9.04
N PRO A 166 2.53 7.88 -9.83
CA PRO A 166 3.85 7.37 -9.45
C PRO A 166 4.91 8.45 -9.28
N MET A 167 4.66 9.65 -9.81
CA MET A 167 5.55 10.80 -9.64
C MET A 167 5.24 11.63 -8.39
N SER A 168 4.12 11.35 -7.71
CA SER A 168 3.84 12.01 -6.43
C SER A 168 4.69 11.43 -5.32
N GLU A 169 5.05 12.28 -4.37
CA GLU A 169 5.74 11.86 -3.16
C GLU A 169 4.98 10.72 -2.44
N VAL A 170 5.73 9.74 -1.95
CA VAL A 170 5.16 8.63 -1.18
C VAL A 170 5.08 9.06 0.27
N THR A 171 3.87 9.11 0.80
CA THR A 171 3.64 9.43 2.21
C THR A 171 4.10 8.27 3.09
N PRO A 172 4.96 8.50 4.09
CA PRO A 172 5.31 7.49 5.08
C PRO A 172 4.06 7.02 5.84
N ILE A 173 3.98 5.71 6.05
CA ILE A 173 2.89 5.08 6.82
C ILE A 173 3.51 4.43 8.05
N ASN A 174 3.30 5.04 9.20
CA ASN A 174 3.74 4.50 10.46
C ASN A 174 2.60 3.66 11.05
N ASP A 175 2.91 2.41 11.38
CA ASP A 175 2.00 1.62 12.19
C ASP A 175 1.93 2.23 13.58
N PRO A 176 0.76 2.21 14.24
CA PRO A 176 0.70 2.62 15.62
C PRO A 176 1.69 1.76 16.42
N ASP A 177 2.46 2.39 17.31
CA ASP A 177 3.31 1.64 18.23
C ASP A 177 2.43 0.55 18.86
N PRO A 178 2.92 -0.70 18.97
CA PRO A 178 2.15 -1.73 19.66
C PRO A 178 1.75 -1.14 21.00
N ALA A 179 0.44 -0.90 21.17
CA ALA A 179 -0.08 -0.27 22.35
C ALA A 179 0.51 -1.02 23.53
N VAL A 180 1.24 -0.31 24.38
CA VAL A 180 1.46 -0.76 25.74
C VAL A 180 0.05 -0.96 26.25
N THR A 181 -0.41 -2.20 26.26
CA THR A 181 -1.65 -2.58 26.94
C THR A 181 -1.35 -2.34 28.40
N THR A 182 -1.49 -1.09 28.83
CA THR A 182 -1.74 -0.80 30.21
C THR A 182 -3.06 -1.49 30.49
N ASN A 183 -2.97 -2.71 31.04
CA ASN A 183 -4.07 -3.34 31.73
C ASN A 183 -4.48 -2.37 32.83
N THR A 184 -5.29 -1.41 32.47
CA THR A 184 -6.10 -0.67 33.43
C THR A 184 -7.18 -1.66 33.80
N THR A 185 -6.82 -2.60 34.67
CA THR A 185 -7.76 -3.32 35.50
C THR A 185 -8.47 -2.23 36.25
N GLY A 186 -9.67 -1.86 35.77
CA GLY A 186 -10.56 -0.99 36.44
C GLY A 186 -10.87 -1.58 37.79
N VAL A 187 -10.15 -1.14 38.80
CA VAL A 187 -10.57 -1.30 40.18
C VAL A 187 -11.85 -0.48 40.31
N GLY A 188 -12.97 -1.17 40.21
CA GLY A 188 -14.27 -0.65 40.52
C GLY A 188 -14.24 -0.21 41.99
N ALA A 189 -14.12 1.08 42.19
CA ALA A 189 -14.39 1.68 43.52
C ALA A 189 -15.89 1.58 43.74
N ALA A 190 -16.27 0.50 44.42
CA ALA A 190 -17.49 0.45 45.19
C ALA A 190 -17.31 1.42 46.34
N ASN A 191 -17.94 2.55 46.30
CA ASN A 191 -18.19 3.34 47.49
C ASN A 191 -19.68 3.40 47.72
N GLY A 192 -20.09 2.53 48.65
CA GLY A 192 -21.34 2.61 49.32
C GLY A 192 -21.29 3.70 50.36
N SER A 193 -22.41 3.94 50.90
CA SER A 193 -22.82 4.68 52.10
C SER A 193 -23.30 6.10 51.83
N GLY A 194 -24.51 6.26 52.14
CA GLY A 194 -25.21 7.53 52.29
C GLY A 194 -26.59 7.28 52.87
N THR A 195 -26.61 6.98 54.11
CA THR A 195 -27.75 7.07 55.04
C THR A 195 -28.52 8.36 54.83
N GLY A 196 -29.84 8.30 54.89
CA GLY A 196 -30.68 9.49 54.96
C GLY A 196 -32.14 9.12 55.12
N ALA A 197 -32.52 9.11 56.36
CA ALA A 197 -33.85 8.83 56.92
C ALA A 197 -34.88 9.88 56.49
N ALA A 198 -36.09 9.51 56.69
CA ALA A 198 -37.20 10.20 57.32
C ALA A 198 -38.42 10.56 56.42
N ASN A 199 -39.47 9.93 56.87
CA ASN A 199 -40.78 10.50 57.21
C ASN A 199 -41.70 11.09 56.15
N GLY A 200 -42.91 10.61 56.24
CA GLY A 200 -44.05 11.44 55.95
C GLY A 200 -45.31 10.72 55.53
N ASN A 201 -46.06 10.24 56.47
CA ASN A 201 -47.52 10.18 56.59
C ASN A 201 -48.35 10.71 55.43
N GLY A 202 -49.46 10.01 55.24
CA GLY A 202 -50.65 10.59 54.65
C GLY A 202 -51.62 9.56 54.06
N VAL A 203 -52.33 8.92 54.89
CA VAL A 203 -53.77 8.71 55.10
C VAL A 203 -54.68 9.21 53.92
N GLY A 204 -55.58 8.34 53.53
CA GLY A 204 -56.90 8.78 53.25
C GLY A 204 -57.60 8.27 52.02
N ALA A 205 -58.62 7.50 52.30
CA ALA A 205 -59.83 7.17 51.54
C ALA A 205 -59.74 6.23 50.34
#